data_4a1e427a99dca0a16dc6bbad34d832cc
#
_entry.id   4a1e427a99dca0a16dc6bbad34d832cc
#
_cell.length_a   1.000
_cell.length_b   1.000
_cell.length_c   1.000
_cell.angle_alpha   90.00
_cell.angle_beta   90.00
_cell.angle_gamma   90.00
#
_symmetry.space_group_name_H-M   'P 1'
#
loop_
_entity.id
_entity.type
_entity.pdbx_description
1 polymer ?
#
loop_
_entity_poly.entity_id
_entity_poly.type
_entity_poly.pdbx_seq_one_letter_code
_entity_poly.pdbx_strand_id
1 'polypeptide(L)'
;PFTPEQARLVLVSVPWDVTTSYREGTAGGPDAILDASLQVDLYDLHNPDGWRQGIGTLPVGDTLELRGKKLREEARRVIEHWESGGTAGESVRRRIARVNEGSAKLNAEVYDEACRWLDAGKKVGLVGGDHSVPLGLIRAVAERNPGVGVLHVDAHADLRRAYEGFTYSHASIMYNVLN
;
A
#
# COMPACT_ATOMS: atom_id res chain seq x y z
N PRO A 1 -9.55 19.23 -12.73
CA PRO A 1 -8.70 18.45 -11.85
C PRO A 1 -7.75 19.37 -11.10
N PHE A 2 -7.47 19.05 -9.83
CA PHE A 2 -6.51 19.78 -9.01
C PHE A 2 -5.14 19.13 -9.14
N THR A 3 -4.07 19.94 -9.15
CA THR A 3 -2.73 19.38 -8.97
C THR A 3 -2.52 19.01 -7.49
N PRO A 4 -1.58 18.12 -7.15
CA PRO A 4 -1.27 17.80 -5.76
C PRO A 4 -0.95 19.03 -4.90
N GLU A 5 -0.27 20.02 -5.47
CA GLU A 5 0.07 21.28 -4.79
C GLU A 5 -1.18 22.13 -4.49
N GLN A 6 -2.17 22.13 -5.39
CA GLN A 6 -3.42 22.89 -5.23
C GLN A 6 -4.42 22.18 -4.32
N ALA A 7 -4.38 20.85 -4.29
CA ALA A 7 -5.32 20.03 -3.54
C ALA A 7 -5.07 20.11 -2.02
N ARG A 8 -6.13 19.93 -1.23
CA ARG A 8 -6.02 19.75 0.21
C ARG A 8 -5.81 18.27 0.58
N LEU A 9 -6.32 17.34 -0.23
CA LEU A 9 -6.11 15.91 -0.11
C LEU A 9 -5.23 15.44 -1.27
N VAL A 10 -4.12 14.80 -0.96
CA VAL A 10 -3.24 14.14 -1.94
C VAL A 10 -3.39 12.63 -1.81
N LEU A 11 -3.67 11.96 -2.92
CA LEU A 11 -3.74 10.52 -3.02
C LEU A 11 -2.43 9.97 -3.57
N VAL A 12 -1.79 9.12 -2.80
CA VAL A 12 -0.58 8.38 -3.18
C VAL A 12 -1.00 7.04 -3.75
N SER A 13 -0.72 6.81 -5.03
CA SER A 13 -1.02 5.56 -5.71
C SER A 13 0.11 4.55 -5.52
N VAL A 14 -0.21 3.35 -5.01
CA VAL A 14 0.78 2.29 -4.73
C VAL A 14 0.36 0.97 -5.39
N PRO A 15 0.72 0.76 -6.66
CA PRO A 15 0.39 -0.44 -7.43
C PRO A 15 1.27 -1.63 -7.01
N TRP A 16 0.91 -2.29 -5.91
CA TRP A 16 1.70 -3.35 -5.31
C TRP A 16 0.84 -4.50 -4.80
N ASP A 17 1.10 -5.71 -5.26
CA ASP A 17 0.40 -6.93 -4.84
C ASP A 17 1.36 -8.14 -4.73
N VAL A 18 2.58 -7.86 -4.33
CA VAL A 18 3.70 -8.82 -4.37
C VAL A 18 3.44 -10.06 -3.55
N THR A 19 2.77 -9.94 -2.41
CA THR A 19 2.58 -11.04 -1.45
C THR A 19 1.17 -11.61 -1.42
N THR A 20 0.30 -11.24 -2.36
CA THR A 20 -1.05 -11.82 -2.42
C THR A 20 -0.99 -13.33 -2.66
N SER A 21 -1.76 -14.10 -1.87
CA SER A 21 -1.73 -15.56 -1.90
C SER A 21 -2.81 -16.19 -2.79
N TYR A 22 -3.94 -15.49 -3.03
CA TYR A 22 -5.07 -16.07 -3.74
C TYR A 22 -5.20 -15.59 -5.19
N ARG A 23 -5.21 -14.29 -5.45
CA ARG A 23 -5.33 -13.69 -6.79
C ARG A 23 -4.39 -12.51 -6.94
N GLU A 24 -3.80 -12.41 -8.11
CA GLU A 24 -3.07 -11.22 -8.57
C GLU A 24 -4.04 -10.20 -9.18
N GLY A 25 -3.58 -8.95 -9.31
CA GLY A 25 -4.27 -7.91 -10.05
C GLY A 25 -4.68 -6.69 -9.21
N THR A 26 -4.57 -6.76 -7.88
CA THR A 26 -4.85 -5.59 -7.03
C THR A 26 -3.86 -4.45 -7.25
N ALA A 27 -2.67 -4.71 -7.80
CA ALA A 27 -1.74 -3.67 -8.25
C ALA A 27 -2.37 -2.73 -9.32
N GLY A 28 -3.35 -3.20 -10.09
CA GLY A 28 -4.13 -2.36 -11.01
C GLY A 28 -5.23 -1.54 -10.33
N GLY A 29 -5.42 -1.69 -9.03
CA GLY A 29 -6.45 -0.98 -8.26
C GLY A 29 -6.38 0.55 -8.36
N PRO A 30 -5.20 1.17 -8.21
CA PRO A 30 -5.07 2.63 -8.33
C PRO A 30 -5.61 3.17 -9.65
N ASP A 31 -5.20 2.61 -10.78
CA ASP A 31 -5.65 3.06 -12.10
C ASP A 31 -7.15 2.86 -12.28
N ALA A 32 -7.66 1.69 -11.90
CA ALA A 32 -9.08 1.37 -12.01
C ALA A 32 -9.95 2.32 -11.16
N ILE A 33 -9.51 2.67 -9.96
CA ILE A 33 -10.20 3.60 -9.08
C ILE A 33 -10.15 5.02 -9.65
N LEU A 34 -9.00 5.45 -10.16
CA LEU A 34 -8.86 6.77 -10.77
C LEU A 34 -9.73 6.91 -12.01
N ASP A 35 -9.75 5.92 -12.89
CA ASP A 35 -10.62 5.91 -14.07
C ASP A 35 -12.09 5.96 -13.68
N ALA A 36 -12.51 5.16 -12.70
CA ALA A 36 -13.87 5.16 -12.21
C ALA A 36 -14.25 6.50 -11.53
N SER A 37 -13.30 7.19 -10.92
CA SER A 37 -13.53 8.45 -10.22
C SER A 37 -13.98 9.59 -11.15
N LEU A 38 -13.76 9.48 -12.45
CA LEU A 38 -14.22 10.46 -13.43
C LEU A 38 -15.76 10.51 -13.55
N GLN A 39 -16.45 9.49 -13.02
CA GLN A 39 -17.92 9.40 -13.04
C GLN A 39 -18.54 9.62 -11.64
N VAL A 40 -17.74 9.95 -10.64
CA VAL A 40 -18.24 10.19 -9.27
C VAL A 40 -18.94 11.53 -9.21
N ASP A 41 -20.18 11.52 -8.69
CA ASP A 41 -20.85 12.75 -8.29
C ASP A 41 -20.20 13.28 -7.01
N LEU A 42 -19.61 14.46 -7.12
CA LEU A 42 -18.91 15.11 -6.00
C LEU A 42 -19.83 15.94 -5.12
N TYR A 43 -21.13 15.98 -5.43
CA TYR A 43 -22.13 16.65 -4.59
C TYR A 43 -22.48 15.79 -3.38
N ASP A 44 -22.34 16.36 -2.20
CA ASP A 44 -22.79 15.77 -0.93
C ASP A 44 -23.80 16.69 -0.26
N LEU A 45 -24.95 16.18 0.16
CA LEU A 45 -26.03 16.95 0.75
C LEU A 45 -25.60 17.65 2.04
N HIS A 46 -24.73 17.04 2.83
CA HIS A 46 -24.23 17.58 4.10
C HIS A 46 -22.99 18.48 3.93
N ASN A 47 -22.31 18.37 2.77
CA ASN A 47 -21.12 19.16 2.46
C ASN A 47 -21.06 19.49 0.96
N PRO A 48 -21.98 20.34 0.46
CA PRO A 48 -22.13 20.61 -0.97
C PRO A 48 -20.90 21.24 -1.61
N ASP A 49 -20.05 21.90 -0.83
CA ASP A 49 -18.80 22.51 -1.28
C ASP A 49 -17.54 21.67 -0.97
N GLY A 50 -17.70 20.46 -0.48
CA GLY A 50 -16.59 19.59 -0.08
C GLY A 50 -15.57 19.35 -1.19
N TRP A 51 -16.03 19.25 -2.44
CA TRP A 51 -15.20 19.05 -3.63
C TRP A 51 -14.21 20.22 -3.90
N ARG A 52 -14.52 21.42 -3.43
CA ARG A 52 -13.65 22.61 -3.59
C ARG A 52 -12.35 22.53 -2.83
N GLN A 53 -12.25 21.60 -1.86
CA GLN A 53 -10.99 21.33 -1.18
C GLN A 53 -9.94 20.73 -2.11
N GLY A 54 -10.36 20.16 -3.21
CA GLY A 54 -9.52 19.50 -4.21
C GLY A 54 -8.95 18.16 -3.73
N ILE A 55 -8.95 17.23 -4.67
CA ILE A 55 -8.25 15.94 -4.54
C ILE A 55 -7.24 15.90 -5.67
N GLY A 56 -5.97 15.79 -5.33
CA GLY A 56 -4.87 15.61 -6.28
C GLY A 56 -4.32 14.18 -6.17
N THR A 57 -3.91 13.60 -7.28
CA THR A 57 -3.32 12.27 -7.31
C THR A 57 -1.88 12.35 -7.81
N LEU A 58 -1.02 11.53 -7.23
CA LEU A 58 0.34 11.36 -7.72
C LEU A 58 0.36 10.30 -8.82
N PRO A 59 1.07 10.54 -9.92
CA PRO A 59 1.24 9.53 -10.96
C PRO A 59 2.00 8.33 -10.39
N VAL A 60 1.63 7.14 -10.84
CA VAL A 60 2.39 5.93 -10.56
C VAL A 60 3.72 5.98 -11.30
N GLY A 61 4.82 5.75 -10.59
CA GLY A 61 6.13 5.68 -11.23
C GLY A 61 6.37 4.30 -11.88
N ASP A 62 6.74 4.27 -13.16
CA ASP A 62 7.06 3.04 -13.91
C ASP A 62 8.04 2.12 -13.16
N THR A 63 8.99 2.71 -12.44
CA THR A 63 10.00 1.97 -11.66
C THR A 63 9.39 1.15 -10.54
N LEU A 64 8.35 1.67 -9.87
CA LEU A 64 7.66 0.96 -8.79
C LEU A 64 6.90 -0.25 -9.35
N GLU A 65 6.16 -0.04 -10.42
CA GLU A 65 5.40 -1.10 -11.08
C GLU A 65 6.30 -2.24 -11.58
N LEU A 66 7.39 -1.90 -12.26
CA LEU A 66 8.37 -2.89 -12.75
C LEU A 66 9.02 -3.67 -11.60
N ARG A 67 9.32 -3.00 -10.48
CA ARG A 67 9.85 -3.65 -9.28
C ARG A 67 8.82 -4.59 -8.67
N GLY A 68 7.57 -4.15 -8.57
CA GLY A 68 6.46 -4.97 -8.08
C GLY A 68 6.33 -6.25 -8.90
N LYS A 69 6.26 -6.16 -10.22
CA LYS A 69 6.18 -7.33 -11.13
C LYS A 69 7.34 -8.31 -10.93
N LYS A 70 8.57 -7.83 -10.81
CA LYS A 70 9.75 -8.70 -10.58
C LYS A 70 9.70 -9.42 -9.23
N LEU A 71 9.31 -8.71 -8.18
CA LEU A 71 9.23 -9.29 -6.83
C LEU A 71 8.01 -10.21 -6.70
N ARG A 72 6.94 -9.92 -7.40
CA ARG A 72 5.78 -10.82 -7.48
C ARG A 72 6.17 -12.19 -8.05
N GLU A 73 7.00 -12.22 -9.09
CA GLU A 73 7.49 -13.49 -9.64
C GLU A 73 8.34 -14.28 -8.62
N GLU A 74 9.15 -13.59 -7.81
CA GLU A 74 9.90 -14.24 -6.72
C GLU A 74 8.95 -14.77 -5.63
N ALA A 75 7.92 -13.98 -5.24
CA ALA A 75 6.94 -14.39 -4.24
C ALA A 75 6.10 -15.58 -4.73
N ARG A 76 5.63 -15.55 -5.97
CA ARG A 76 4.86 -16.63 -6.58
C ARG A 76 5.59 -17.98 -6.50
N ARG A 77 6.89 -18.00 -6.80
CA ARG A 77 7.71 -19.22 -6.69
C ARG A 77 7.85 -19.72 -5.24
N VAL A 78 7.82 -18.82 -4.27
CA VAL A 78 7.80 -19.21 -2.83
C VAL A 78 6.45 -19.81 -2.48
N ILE A 79 5.35 -19.19 -2.87
CA ILE A 79 3.99 -19.63 -2.62
C ILE A 79 3.76 -21.03 -3.22
N GLU A 80 4.05 -21.20 -4.51
CA GLU A 80 3.96 -22.49 -5.22
C GLU A 80 4.80 -23.59 -4.55
N HIS A 81 5.99 -23.23 -4.04
CA HIS A 81 6.83 -24.15 -3.30
C HIS A 81 6.17 -24.65 -2.01
N TRP A 82 5.55 -23.77 -1.24
CA TRP A 82 4.81 -24.15 -0.03
C TRP A 82 3.56 -24.97 -0.35
N GLU A 83 2.79 -24.55 -1.34
CA GLU A 83 1.60 -25.28 -1.80
C GLU A 83 1.92 -26.71 -2.26
N SER A 84 3.08 -26.93 -2.85
CA SER A 84 3.56 -28.27 -3.24
C SER A 84 4.12 -29.11 -2.08
N GLY A 85 4.06 -28.61 -0.85
CA GLY A 85 4.59 -29.31 0.34
C GLY A 85 6.12 -29.21 0.48
N GLY A 86 6.72 -28.22 -0.17
CA GLY A 86 8.17 -27.98 -0.12
C GLY A 86 8.68 -27.59 1.26
N THR A 87 9.98 -27.75 1.49
CA THR A 87 10.64 -27.39 2.74
C THR A 87 11.54 -26.16 2.58
N ALA A 88 11.85 -25.49 3.71
CA ALA A 88 12.65 -24.27 3.74
C ALA A 88 14.12 -24.48 3.34
N GLY A 89 14.39 -24.61 2.05
CA GLY A 89 15.72 -24.66 1.46
C GLY A 89 16.36 -23.28 1.30
N GLU A 90 17.65 -23.25 0.99
CA GLU A 90 18.42 -22.01 0.83
C GLU A 90 17.89 -21.13 -0.33
N SER A 91 17.44 -21.74 -1.43
CA SER A 91 16.89 -21.03 -2.58
C SER A 91 15.61 -20.26 -2.19
N VAL A 92 14.71 -20.92 -1.44
CA VAL A 92 13.46 -20.30 -0.97
C VAL A 92 13.75 -19.16 -0.01
N ARG A 93 14.68 -19.38 0.96
CA ARG A 93 15.07 -18.31 1.89
C ARG A 93 15.65 -17.09 1.18
N ARG A 94 16.44 -17.26 0.14
CA ARG A 94 16.97 -16.15 -0.68
C ARG A 94 15.86 -15.38 -1.39
N ARG A 95 14.83 -16.06 -1.92
CA ARG A 95 13.68 -15.40 -2.55
C ARG A 95 12.87 -14.60 -1.52
N ILE A 96 12.57 -15.20 -0.38
CA ILE A 96 11.88 -14.52 0.74
C ILE A 96 12.66 -13.27 1.17
N ALA A 97 13.98 -13.37 1.31
CA ALA A 97 14.80 -12.23 1.68
C ALA A 97 14.71 -11.07 0.66
N ARG A 98 14.74 -11.36 -0.65
CA ARG A 98 14.57 -10.36 -1.71
C ARG A 98 13.19 -9.69 -1.67
N VAL A 99 12.14 -10.47 -1.47
CA VAL A 99 10.77 -9.93 -1.35
C VAL A 99 10.66 -9.03 -0.12
N ASN A 100 11.17 -9.47 1.03
CA ASN A 100 11.15 -8.68 2.25
C ASN A 100 11.96 -7.38 2.13
N GLU A 101 13.13 -7.41 1.51
CA GLU A 101 13.95 -6.22 1.24
C GLU A 101 13.21 -5.24 0.32
N GLY A 102 12.60 -5.75 -0.76
CA GLY A 102 11.83 -4.91 -1.69
C GLY A 102 10.59 -4.30 -1.05
N SER A 103 9.90 -5.05 -0.18
CA SER A 103 8.73 -4.55 0.57
C SER A 103 9.14 -3.53 1.65
N ALA A 104 10.27 -3.73 2.33
CA ALA A 104 10.83 -2.75 3.26
C ALA A 104 11.16 -1.43 2.54
N LYS A 105 11.75 -1.52 1.34
CA LYS A 105 12.03 -0.35 0.51
C LYS A 105 10.76 0.38 0.09
N LEU A 106 9.71 -0.35 -0.30
CA LEU A 106 8.40 0.23 -0.60
C LEU A 106 7.86 1.02 0.61
N ASN A 107 7.89 0.40 1.79
CA ASN A 107 7.38 1.05 3.01
C ASN A 107 8.13 2.34 3.33
N ALA A 108 9.45 2.39 3.11
CA ALA A 108 10.25 3.60 3.27
C ALA A 108 9.86 4.67 2.24
N GLU A 109 9.70 4.31 0.97
CA GLU A 109 9.30 5.24 -0.10
C GLU A 109 7.90 5.82 0.16
N VAL A 110 6.95 4.99 0.59
CA VAL A 110 5.60 5.46 0.97
C VAL A 110 5.65 6.37 2.19
N TYR A 111 6.50 6.05 3.17
CA TYR A 111 6.70 6.90 4.34
C TYR A 111 7.27 8.27 3.94
N ASP A 112 8.32 8.32 3.12
CA ASP A 112 8.96 9.56 2.70
C ASP A 112 7.98 10.44 1.90
N GLU A 113 7.21 9.86 0.99
CA GLU A 113 6.21 10.58 0.21
C GLU A 113 5.06 11.09 1.09
N ALA A 114 4.59 10.27 2.04
CA ALA A 114 3.57 10.69 3.00
C ALA A 114 4.09 11.85 3.87
N CYS A 115 5.31 11.77 4.38
CA CYS A 115 5.94 12.85 5.15
C CYS A 115 5.99 14.15 4.36
N ARG A 116 6.44 14.10 3.11
CA ARG A 116 6.53 15.28 2.22
C ARG A 116 5.21 16.04 2.15
N TRP A 117 4.09 15.35 1.95
CA TRP A 117 2.80 15.99 1.81
C TRP A 117 2.17 16.39 3.15
N LEU A 118 2.36 15.59 4.19
CA LEU A 118 1.93 15.95 5.54
C LEU A 118 2.65 17.23 6.03
N ASP A 119 3.96 17.34 5.78
CA ASP A 119 4.76 18.52 6.14
C ASP A 119 4.39 19.76 5.32
N ALA A 120 3.87 19.56 4.10
CA ALA A 120 3.26 20.62 3.29
C ALA A 120 1.83 21.00 3.75
N GLY A 121 1.35 20.46 4.88
CA GLY A 121 0.03 20.75 5.45
C GLY A 121 -1.13 20.10 4.71
N LYS A 122 -0.86 19.08 3.89
CA LYS A 122 -1.90 18.33 3.16
C LYS A 122 -2.44 17.17 3.99
N LYS A 123 -3.67 16.76 3.69
CA LYS A 123 -4.14 15.42 4.06
C LYS A 123 -3.58 14.43 3.04
N VAL A 124 -3.21 13.25 3.50
CA VAL A 124 -2.69 12.19 2.63
C VAL A 124 -3.61 10.99 2.71
N GLY A 125 -4.04 10.51 1.57
CA GLY A 125 -4.69 9.22 1.39
C GLY A 125 -3.79 8.29 0.57
N LEU A 126 -4.01 6.99 0.68
CA LEU A 126 -3.31 5.99 -0.12
C LEU A 126 -4.32 5.17 -0.90
N VAL A 127 -4.06 4.99 -2.18
CA VAL A 127 -4.81 4.08 -3.04
C VAL A 127 -3.89 2.95 -3.42
N GLY A 128 -4.14 1.77 -2.89
CA GLY A 128 -3.28 0.61 -3.06
C GLY A 128 -3.85 -0.43 -3.99
N GLY A 129 -3.06 -1.32 -4.11
CA GLY A 129 -2.73 -2.67 -4.25
C GLY A 129 -3.26 -3.56 -3.12
N ASP A 130 -2.42 -4.42 -2.62
CA ASP A 130 -2.77 -5.27 -1.49
C ASP A 130 -2.67 -4.53 -0.14
N HIS A 131 -3.13 -5.17 0.94
CA HIS A 131 -3.17 -4.54 2.27
C HIS A 131 -1.78 -4.39 2.94
N SER A 132 -0.68 -4.68 2.26
CA SER A 132 0.67 -4.42 2.80
C SER A 132 1.14 -2.97 2.62
N VAL A 133 0.49 -2.21 1.73
CA VAL A 133 0.98 -0.90 1.27
C VAL A 133 0.85 0.27 2.27
N PRO A 134 -0.10 0.32 3.24
CA PRO A 134 -0.30 1.51 4.06
C PRO A 134 0.69 1.69 5.22
N LEU A 135 1.59 0.75 5.49
CA LEU A 135 2.48 0.81 6.65
C LEU A 135 3.28 2.11 6.73
N GLY A 136 3.85 2.55 5.62
CA GLY A 136 4.61 3.81 5.56
C GLY A 136 3.75 5.04 5.90
N LEU A 137 2.54 5.12 5.35
CA LEU A 137 1.61 6.22 5.65
C LEU A 137 1.16 6.20 7.11
N ILE A 138 0.78 5.02 7.63
CA ILE A 138 0.34 4.89 9.03
C ILE A 138 1.45 5.36 9.97
N ARG A 139 2.68 4.95 9.72
CA ARG A 139 3.86 5.38 10.49
C ARG A 139 4.06 6.89 10.43
N ALA A 140 4.02 7.49 9.23
CA ALA A 140 4.18 8.93 9.05
C ALA A 140 3.12 9.74 9.81
N VAL A 141 1.87 9.24 9.86
CA VAL A 141 0.78 9.86 10.63
C VAL A 141 0.96 9.66 12.13
N ALA A 142 1.33 8.46 12.57
CA ALA A 142 1.49 8.14 13.99
C ALA A 142 2.62 8.95 14.65
N GLU A 143 3.74 9.15 13.97
CA GLU A 143 4.85 9.96 14.46
C GLU A 143 4.48 11.44 14.65
N ARG A 144 3.54 11.96 13.85
CA ARG A 144 3.04 13.35 13.97
C ARG A 144 1.87 13.49 14.95
N ASN A 145 1.22 12.39 15.30
CA ASN A 145 0.03 12.37 16.15
C ASN A 145 0.17 11.28 17.23
N PRO A 146 1.00 11.49 18.26
CA PRO A 146 1.16 10.52 19.32
C PRO A 146 -0.18 10.13 19.97
N GLY A 147 -0.44 8.84 20.07
CA GLY A 147 -1.70 8.31 20.60
C GLY A 147 -2.83 8.18 19.57
N VAL A 148 -2.54 8.39 18.27
CA VAL A 148 -3.52 8.13 17.21
C VAL A 148 -3.94 6.66 17.23
N GLY A 149 -5.25 6.42 17.06
CA GLY A 149 -5.80 5.08 16.86
C GLY A 149 -5.98 4.76 15.38
N VAL A 150 -5.90 3.49 15.04
CA VAL A 150 -6.21 2.98 13.69
C VAL A 150 -7.56 2.29 13.72
N LEU A 151 -8.51 2.78 12.91
CA LEU A 151 -9.74 2.05 12.62
C LEU A 151 -9.49 1.16 11.41
N HIS A 152 -9.49 -0.15 11.64
CA HIS A 152 -9.25 -1.16 10.62
C HIS A 152 -10.58 -1.81 10.23
N VAL A 153 -11.03 -1.58 8.99
CA VAL A 153 -12.26 -2.16 8.43
C VAL A 153 -11.87 -3.23 7.41
N ASP A 154 -11.85 -4.46 7.86
CA ASP A 154 -11.38 -5.61 7.09
C ASP A 154 -12.05 -6.90 7.58
N ALA A 155 -12.13 -7.92 6.72
CA ALA A 155 -12.61 -9.25 7.09
C ALA A 155 -11.59 -10.04 7.95
N HIS A 156 -10.32 -9.61 7.98
CA HIS A 156 -9.23 -10.26 8.68
C HIS A 156 -8.56 -9.30 9.66
N ALA A 157 -7.91 -9.84 10.68
CA ALA A 157 -7.18 -9.04 11.67
C ALA A 157 -5.76 -8.64 11.22
N ASP A 158 -5.20 -9.32 10.24
CA ASP A 158 -3.86 -9.12 9.65
C ASP A 158 -2.70 -9.01 10.68
N LEU A 159 -2.82 -9.81 11.74
CA LEU A 159 -1.90 -9.83 12.89
C LEU A 159 -0.84 -10.94 12.80
N ARG A 160 -0.64 -11.55 11.62
CA ARG A 160 0.43 -12.54 11.46
C ARG A 160 1.78 -11.86 11.53
N ARG A 161 2.72 -12.43 12.30
CA ARG A 161 4.10 -11.96 12.35
C ARG A 161 4.80 -11.99 10.99
N ALA A 162 4.50 -13.02 10.21
CA ALA A 162 4.85 -13.16 8.80
C ALA A 162 3.88 -14.13 8.15
N TYR A 163 3.66 -14.03 6.86
CA TYR A 163 2.86 -14.98 6.10
C TYR A 163 3.69 -15.53 4.94
N GLU A 164 3.80 -16.85 4.85
CA GLU A 164 4.66 -17.56 3.88
C GLU A 164 6.15 -17.15 3.91
N GLY A 165 6.59 -16.57 5.02
CA GLY A 165 7.93 -16.00 5.21
C GLY A 165 8.03 -14.52 4.88
N PHE A 166 6.98 -13.91 4.34
CA PHE A 166 6.94 -12.48 4.02
C PHE A 166 6.57 -11.65 5.24
N THR A 167 7.53 -10.91 5.76
CA THR A 167 7.36 -10.04 6.94
C THR A 167 6.37 -8.90 6.68
N TYR A 168 6.42 -8.33 5.47
CA TYR A 168 5.54 -7.24 5.05
C TYR A 168 4.47 -7.74 4.07
N SER A 169 3.74 -8.78 4.46
CA SER A 169 2.62 -9.29 3.67
C SER A 169 1.31 -8.56 4.00
N HIS A 170 0.32 -8.71 3.11
CA HIS A 170 -1.04 -8.25 3.36
C HIS A 170 -1.61 -8.77 4.70
N ALA A 171 -1.30 -10.02 5.07
CA ALA A 171 -1.76 -10.65 6.32
C ALA A 171 -0.96 -10.22 7.58
N SER A 172 0.03 -9.33 7.43
CA SER A 172 0.96 -8.94 8.50
C SER A 172 0.93 -7.43 8.78
N ILE A 173 0.09 -6.66 8.06
CA ILE A 173 0.10 -5.20 8.15
C ILE A 173 -0.15 -4.72 9.57
N MET A 174 -1.18 -5.21 10.25
CA MET A 174 -1.53 -4.75 11.59
C MET A 174 -0.52 -5.23 12.65
N TYR A 175 0.12 -6.38 12.44
CA TYR A 175 1.25 -6.78 13.29
C TYR A 175 2.39 -5.75 13.20
N ASN A 176 2.78 -5.33 11.99
CA ASN A 176 3.85 -4.35 11.77
C ASN A 176 3.47 -2.93 12.25
N VAL A 177 2.18 -2.58 12.23
CA VAL A 177 1.69 -1.29 12.76
C VAL A 177 1.82 -1.21 14.27
N LEU A 178 1.67 -2.34 14.99
CA LEU A 178 1.67 -2.41 16.44
C LEU A 178 3.07 -2.62 17.05
N ASN A 179 4.09 -2.91 16.23
CA ASN A 179 5.46 -3.18 16.67
C ASN A 179 6.49 -2.25 16.02
#